data_7c5e094561b3e716cf8302c16f8eb898
#
_entry.id   7c5e094561b3e716cf8302c16f8eb898
#
_cell.length_a   1.000
_cell.length_b   1.000
_cell.length_c   1.000
_cell.angle_alpha   90.00
_cell.angle_beta   90.00
_cell.angle_gamma   90.00
#
_symmetry.space_group_name_H-M   'P 1'
#
loop_
_entity.id
_entity.type
_entity.pdbx_description
1 polymer ?
#
loop_
_entity_poly.entity_id
_entity_poly.type
_entity_poly.pdbx_seq_one_letter_code
_entity_poly.pdbx_strand_id
1 'polypeptide(L)'
;AVNRQKLPEGIAGLTRDAKKAGVKFGIWIEPEMINPKSELFERHPDWVIRQPNRETSYYRHQLVLDLANPAVQDHVFGVVDSILSHHPEVAYFKWDCNSPITNVYSPSLGERQGNLYVDYVRGLYKVLQRIAAKYPRVPMMLCSGGGARCDYEALRYFTEFWCSDDTDPYERIYIQWSLSKFFPLKAMASHVTDWNKKTDLKFRIDVAFG
;
A
#
# COMPACT_ATOMS: atom_id res chain seq x y z
N ALA A 1 -10.34 -0.38 13.09
CA ALA A 1 -11.18 -1.33 13.83
C ALA A 1 -11.87 -2.30 12.87
N VAL A 2 -12.14 -3.55 13.31
CA VAL A 2 -12.86 -4.56 12.52
C VAL A 2 -14.35 -4.25 12.55
N ASN A 3 -15.00 -4.24 11.38
CA ASN A 3 -16.45 -4.12 11.29
C ASN A 3 -17.10 -5.46 11.73
N ARG A 4 -17.60 -5.51 12.96
CA ARG A 4 -18.17 -6.72 13.58
C ARG A 4 -19.50 -7.15 12.98
N GLN A 5 -20.23 -6.28 12.29
CA GLN A 5 -21.44 -6.66 11.55
C GLN A 5 -21.10 -7.48 10.30
N LYS A 6 -20.04 -7.06 9.57
CA LYS A 6 -19.58 -7.75 8.36
C LYS A 6 -18.68 -8.96 8.68
N LEU A 7 -17.91 -8.85 9.76
CA LEU A 7 -16.93 -9.85 10.20
C LEU A 7 -17.12 -10.16 11.70
N PRO A 8 -18.15 -10.93 12.07
CA PRO A 8 -18.44 -11.22 13.48
C PRO A 8 -17.25 -11.83 14.22
N GLU A 9 -16.53 -12.75 13.56
CA GLU A 9 -15.35 -13.43 14.12
C GLU A 9 -14.02 -12.71 13.79
N GLY A 10 -14.09 -11.55 13.11
CA GLY A 10 -12.93 -10.74 12.75
C GLY A 10 -11.96 -11.43 11.78
N ILE A 11 -10.70 -10.96 11.78
CA ILE A 11 -9.65 -11.51 10.92
C ILE A 11 -9.36 -12.98 11.27
N ALA A 12 -9.42 -13.35 12.54
CA ALA A 12 -9.21 -14.74 12.98
C ALA A 12 -10.20 -15.73 12.35
N GLY A 13 -11.47 -15.32 12.17
CA GLY A 13 -12.45 -16.13 11.45
C GLY A 13 -12.06 -16.34 9.99
N LEU A 14 -11.68 -15.25 9.29
CA LEU A 14 -11.27 -15.32 7.89
C LEU A 14 -10.03 -16.19 7.67
N THR A 15 -9.00 -16.02 8.49
CA THR A 15 -7.76 -16.82 8.37
C THR A 15 -8.01 -18.29 8.65
N ARG A 16 -8.84 -18.61 9.64
CA ARG A 16 -9.26 -19.97 9.94
C ARG A 16 -10.01 -20.61 8.77
N ASP A 17 -10.97 -19.90 8.18
CA ASP A 17 -11.80 -20.44 7.11
C ASP A 17 -11.01 -20.55 5.79
N ALA A 18 -10.12 -19.61 5.49
CA ALA A 18 -9.16 -19.73 4.40
C ALA A 18 -8.28 -20.99 4.55
N LYS A 19 -7.76 -21.23 5.76
CA LYS A 19 -6.95 -22.41 6.06
C LYS A 19 -7.74 -23.72 5.85
N LYS A 20 -9.02 -23.77 6.28
CA LYS A 20 -9.90 -24.91 6.02
C LYS A 20 -10.13 -25.15 4.53
N ALA A 21 -10.21 -24.06 3.74
CA ALA A 21 -10.33 -24.13 2.28
C ALA A 21 -8.99 -24.44 1.57
N GLY A 22 -7.89 -24.64 2.29
CA GLY A 22 -6.58 -24.93 1.72
C GLY A 22 -5.90 -23.75 1.06
N VAL A 23 -6.33 -22.51 1.34
CA VAL A 23 -5.75 -21.28 0.78
C VAL A 23 -5.14 -20.40 1.88
N LYS A 24 -4.14 -19.59 1.48
CA LYS A 24 -3.55 -18.58 2.37
C LYS A 24 -4.36 -17.30 2.32
N PHE A 25 -4.45 -16.61 3.45
CA PHE A 25 -5.15 -15.34 3.56
C PHE A 25 -4.17 -14.16 3.47
N GLY A 26 -4.48 -13.21 2.58
CA GLY A 26 -3.79 -11.92 2.49
C GLY A 26 -4.73 -10.77 2.80
N ILE A 27 -4.16 -9.61 3.16
CA ILE A 27 -4.93 -8.41 3.49
C ILE A 27 -4.39 -7.18 2.75
N TRP A 28 -5.29 -6.35 2.24
CA TRP A 28 -4.98 -5.03 1.71
C TRP A 28 -4.98 -3.99 2.84
N ILE A 29 -3.98 -3.11 2.85
CA ILE A 29 -3.86 -2.02 3.82
C ILE A 29 -3.41 -0.73 3.13
N GLU A 30 -3.85 0.41 3.66
CA GLU A 30 -3.37 1.77 3.34
C GLU A 30 -2.82 2.46 4.61
N PRO A 31 -1.71 2.01 5.17
CA PRO A 31 -1.29 2.46 6.51
C PRO A 31 -0.68 3.86 6.51
N GLU A 32 -0.40 4.42 5.34
CA GLU A 32 0.08 5.79 5.14
C GLU A 32 -1.06 6.81 5.02
N MET A 33 -2.32 6.34 4.97
CA MET A 33 -3.49 7.18 4.76
C MET A 33 -4.27 7.37 6.06
N ILE A 34 -4.90 8.55 6.21
CA ILE A 34 -5.72 8.87 7.37
C ILE A 34 -7.02 9.57 6.94
N ASN A 35 -8.14 9.16 7.55
CA ASN A 35 -9.42 9.83 7.37
C ASN A 35 -9.57 10.98 8.39
N PRO A 36 -9.95 12.19 7.99
CA PRO A 36 -10.15 13.32 8.89
C PRO A 36 -11.21 13.10 9.98
N LYS A 37 -12.11 12.14 9.82
CA LYS A 37 -13.13 11.76 10.80
C LYS A 37 -12.69 10.60 11.69
N SER A 38 -11.42 10.22 11.69
CA SER A 38 -10.91 9.11 12.49
C SER A 38 -10.43 9.59 13.85
N GLU A 39 -10.51 8.73 14.86
CA GLU A 39 -9.94 8.97 16.20
C GLU A 39 -8.43 9.27 16.14
N LEU A 40 -7.72 8.72 15.15
CA LEU A 40 -6.31 9.01 14.96
C LEU A 40 -6.08 10.47 14.59
N PHE A 41 -6.90 11.00 13.68
CA PHE A 41 -6.80 12.41 13.27
C PHE A 41 -7.20 13.36 14.41
N GLU A 42 -8.21 13.02 15.21
CA GLU A 42 -8.60 13.81 16.40
C GLU A 42 -7.46 13.91 17.41
N ARG A 43 -6.74 12.79 17.65
CA ARG A 43 -5.64 12.74 18.60
C ARG A 43 -4.33 13.35 18.08
N HIS A 44 -4.10 13.26 16.78
CA HIS A 44 -2.84 13.65 16.14
C HIS A 44 -3.08 14.42 14.84
N PRO A 45 -3.72 15.61 14.88
CA PRO A 45 -3.94 16.42 13.68
C PRO A 45 -2.65 16.98 13.08
N ASP A 46 -1.54 16.93 13.82
CA ASP A 46 -0.19 17.30 13.44
C ASP A 46 0.59 16.19 12.72
N TRP A 47 0.03 14.99 12.62
CA TRP A 47 0.68 13.86 11.96
C TRP A 47 0.44 13.82 10.44
N VAL A 48 -0.28 14.78 9.90
CA VAL A 48 -0.60 14.82 8.47
C VAL A 48 0.23 15.85 7.73
N ILE A 49 0.57 15.52 6.49
CA ILE A 49 1.16 16.47 5.55
C ILE A 49 0.06 17.45 5.12
N ARG A 50 0.14 18.68 5.63
CA ARG A 50 -0.87 19.70 5.40
C ARG A 50 -0.30 21.11 5.58
N GLN A 51 -0.47 21.97 4.58
CA GLN A 51 -0.02 23.35 4.65
C GLN A 51 -0.84 24.14 5.71
N PRO A 52 -0.16 24.89 6.59
CA PRO A 52 -0.86 25.84 7.47
C PRO A 52 -1.46 26.99 6.64
N ASN A 53 -2.60 27.51 7.11
CA ASN A 53 -3.26 28.69 6.52
C ASN A 53 -3.67 28.54 5.04
N ARG A 54 -3.82 27.31 4.56
CA ARG A 54 -4.36 27.02 3.23
C ARG A 54 -5.48 26.00 3.30
N GLU A 55 -6.40 26.09 2.35
CA GLU A 55 -7.40 25.04 2.16
C GLU A 55 -6.71 23.69 1.92
N THR A 56 -7.16 22.68 2.62
CA THR A 56 -6.61 21.34 2.54
C THR A 56 -7.19 20.60 1.34
N SER A 57 -6.34 20.14 0.44
CA SER A 57 -6.74 19.26 -0.65
C SER A 57 -6.84 17.83 -0.15
N TYR A 58 -7.99 17.20 -0.37
CA TYR A 58 -8.26 15.80 -0.02
C TYR A 58 -8.27 14.95 -1.29
N TYR A 59 -7.69 13.76 -1.19
CA TYR A 59 -7.84 12.74 -2.21
C TYR A 59 -8.60 11.54 -1.63
N ARG A 60 -9.71 11.15 -2.27
CA ARG A 60 -10.62 10.09 -1.76
C ARG A 60 -11.08 10.34 -0.30
N HIS A 61 -11.25 11.61 0.09
CA HIS A 61 -11.56 12.04 1.47
C HIS A 61 -10.51 11.62 2.52
N GLN A 62 -9.27 11.46 2.11
CA GLN A 62 -8.14 11.08 2.95
C GLN A 62 -7.00 12.09 2.85
N LEU A 63 -6.12 12.04 3.85
CA LEU A 63 -4.85 12.76 3.92
C LEU A 63 -3.70 11.76 4.05
N VAL A 64 -2.49 12.23 3.78
CA VAL A 64 -1.27 11.44 3.91
C VAL A 64 -0.64 11.69 5.28
N LEU A 65 -0.30 10.63 5.99
CA LEU A 65 0.47 10.67 7.23
C LEU A 65 1.92 11.08 6.94
N ASP A 66 2.50 11.90 7.80
CA ASP A 66 3.86 12.44 7.64
C ASP A 66 4.94 11.42 8.07
N LEU A 67 5.40 10.60 7.15
CA LEU A 67 6.48 9.64 7.42
C LEU A 67 7.86 10.26 7.62
N ALA A 68 8.03 11.59 7.44
CA ALA A 68 9.22 12.28 7.93
C ALA A 68 9.24 12.36 9.47
N ASN A 69 8.08 12.17 10.13
CA ASN A 69 7.94 12.14 11.57
C ASN A 69 8.19 10.74 12.15
N PRO A 70 9.18 10.55 13.05
CA PRO A 70 9.45 9.26 13.67
C PRO A 70 8.26 8.65 14.43
N ALA A 71 7.41 9.47 15.07
CA ALA A 71 6.23 8.97 15.78
C ALA A 71 5.19 8.37 14.81
N VAL A 72 5.08 8.94 13.60
CA VAL A 72 4.24 8.39 12.53
C VAL A 72 4.84 7.08 12.00
N GLN A 73 6.18 7.00 11.85
CA GLN A 73 6.85 5.74 11.48
C GLN A 73 6.55 4.63 12.49
N ASP A 74 6.60 4.95 13.78
CA ASP A 74 6.28 3.99 14.86
C ASP A 74 4.81 3.56 14.80
N HIS A 75 3.90 4.48 14.54
CA HIS A 75 2.48 4.17 14.37
C HIS A 75 2.25 3.22 13.18
N VAL A 76 2.80 3.54 12.01
CA VAL A 76 2.63 2.73 10.79
C VAL A 76 3.23 1.34 10.96
N PHE A 77 4.41 1.23 11.58
CA PHE A 77 4.98 -0.06 11.97
C PHE A 77 4.03 -0.81 12.92
N GLY A 78 3.50 -0.13 13.96
CA GLY A 78 2.59 -0.70 14.95
C GLY A 78 1.29 -1.23 14.35
N VAL A 79 0.77 -0.62 13.27
CA VAL A 79 -0.41 -1.14 12.56
C VAL A 79 -0.13 -2.53 11.99
N VAL A 80 0.97 -2.70 11.27
CA VAL A 80 1.36 -4.00 10.69
C VAL A 80 1.71 -5.00 11.77
N ASP A 81 2.49 -4.56 12.76
CA ASP A 81 2.90 -5.38 13.90
C ASP A 81 1.69 -5.93 14.67
N SER A 82 0.70 -5.08 14.93
CA SER A 82 -0.54 -5.50 15.59
C SER A 82 -1.30 -6.53 14.77
N ILE A 83 -1.38 -6.38 13.46
CA ILE A 83 -2.06 -7.38 12.60
C ILE A 83 -1.34 -8.72 12.69
N LEU A 84 -0.03 -8.74 12.47
CA LEU A 84 0.74 -9.99 12.37
C LEU A 84 0.96 -10.68 13.71
N SER A 85 1.08 -9.92 14.81
CA SER A 85 1.24 -10.49 16.14
C SER A 85 -0.06 -11.14 16.65
N HIS A 86 -1.22 -10.56 16.34
CA HIS A 86 -2.50 -11.12 16.74
C HIS A 86 -3.07 -12.14 15.74
N HIS A 87 -2.61 -12.10 14.49
CA HIS A 87 -3.08 -12.96 13.41
C HIS A 87 -1.89 -13.52 12.60
N PRO A 88 -1.09 -14.42 13.18
CA PRO A 88 0.13 -14.95 12.53
C PRO A 88 -0.15 -15.78 11.27
N GLU A 89 -1.40 -16.14 11.01
CA GLU A 89 -1.85 -16.81 9.78
C GLU A 89 -2.05 -15.86 8.60
N VAL A 90 -1.98 -14.54 8.81
CA VAL A 90 -1.95 -13.57 7.70
C VAL A 90 -0.63 -13.78 6.94
N ALA A 91 -0.74 -14.21 5.69
CA ALA A 91 0.39 -14.69 4.90
C ALA A 91 0.85 -13.70 3.82
N TYR A 92 0.18 -12.55 3.67
CA TYR A 92 0.43 -11.61 2.60
C TYR A 92 -0.17 -10.22 2.86
N PHE A 93 0.52 -9.17 2.42
CA PHE A 93 -0.01 -7.81 2.40
C PHE A 93 0.02 -7.21 0.99
N LYS A 94 -1.08 -6.56 0.59
CA LYS A 94 -1.06 -5.54 -0.44
C LYS A 94 -0.99 -4.18 0.25
N TRP A 95 0.16 -3.53 0.14
CA TRP A 95 0.45 -2.22 0.73
C TRP A 95 0.14 -1.14 -0.28
N ASP A 96 -0.80 -0.29 0.02
CA ASP A 96 -1.27 0.75 -0.87
C ASP A 96 -1.13 2.15 -0.26
N CYS A 97 -1.02 3.16 -1.13
CA CYS A 97 -1.11 4.57 -0.80
C CYS A 97 -1.60 5.33 -2.02
N ASN A 98 -2.89 5.62 -2.06
CA ASN A 98 -3.56 6.13 -3.26
C ASN A 98 -3.66 7.66 -3.31
N SER A 99 -2.92 8.38 -2.49
CA SER A 99 -2.92 9.84 -2.50
C SER A 99 -1.56 10.42 -2.86
N PRO A 100 -1.49 11.29 -3.85
CA PRO A 100 -0.31 12.09 -4.07
C PRO A 100 -0.13 13.10 -2.90
N ILE A 101 1.12 13.46 -2.62
CA ILE A 101 1.43 14.50 -1.64
C ILE A 101 1.27 15.87 -2.34
N THR A 102 0.08 16.45 -2.21
CA THR A 102 -0.26 17.77 -2.80
C THR A 102 -0.23 18.91 -1.79
N ASN A 103 -0.45 18.62 -0.51
CA ASN A 103 -0.40 19.60 0.59
C ASN A 103 1.03 19.71 1.16
N VAL A 104 1.99 20.17 0.36
CA VAL A 104 3.45 20.04 0.58
C VAL A 104 3.92 20.86 1.79
N TYR A 105 3.71 20.30 2.99
CA TYR A 105 4.26 20.82 4.24
C TYR A 105 4.20 19.75 5.34
N SER A 106 5.34 19.55 6.02
CA SER A 106 5.48 18.65 7.16
C SER A 106 5.61 19.45 8.45
N PRO A 107 4.71 19.30 9.43
CA PRO A 107 4.87 19.93 10.73
C PRO A 107 6.17 19.53 11.45
N SER A 108 6.70 18.34 11.18
CA SER A 108 7.89 17.80 11.83
C SER A 108 9.22 18.31 11.25
N LEU A 109 9.24 18.86 10.03
CA LEU A 109 10.48 19.25 9.36
C LEU A 109 10.95 20.68 9.68
N GLY A 110 10.10 21.55 10.28
CA GLY A 110 10.46 22.93 10.59
C GLY A 110 10.96 23.66 9.33
N GLU A 111 12.19 24.17 9.36
CA GLU A 111 12.79 24.90 8.23
C GLU A 111 13.22 23.98 7.07
N ARG A 112 13.29 22.68 7.27
CA ARG A 112 13.74 21.70 6.26
C ARG A 112 12.64 21.25 5.29
N GLN A 113 11.65 22.08 5.01
CA GLN A 113 10.50 21.72 4.14
C GLN A 113 10.91 21.22 2.75
N GLY A 114 12.02 21.72 2.19
CA GLY A 114 12.57 21.28 0.91
C GLY A 114 12.96 19.79 0.89
N ASN A 115 13.11 19.16 2.05
CA ASN A 115 13.47 17.74 2.18
C ASN A 115 12.25 16.81 2.28
N LEU A 116 11.02 17.33 2.30
CA LEU A 116 9.82 16.57 2.60
C LEU A 116 9.74 15.26 1.79
N TYR A 117 9.85 15.31 0.48
CA TYR A 117 9.72 14.11 -0.36
C TYR A 117 10.82 13.08 -0.09
N VAL A 118 12.04 13.53 0.14
CA VAL A 118 13.20 12.67 0.43
C VAL A 118 13.05 12.04 1.82
N ASP A 119 12.74 12.85 2.84
CA ASP A 119 12.62 12.38 4.21
C ASP A 119 11.38 11.50 4.41
N TYR A 120 10.30 11.75 3.66
CA TYR A 120 9.13 10.87 3.59
C TYR A 120 9.49 9.47 3.09
N VAL A 121 10.15 9.37 1.94
CA VAL A 121 10.55 8.08 1.35
C VAL A 121 11.54 7.35 2.26
N ARG A 122 12.50 8.06 2.85
CA ARG A 122 13.42 7.48 3.85
C ARG A 122 12.68 6.97 5.08
N GLY A 123 11.66 7.68 5.52
CA GLY A 123 10.78 7.26 6.61
C GLY A 123 10.03 5.98 6.27
N LEU A 124 9.48 5.90 5.06
CA LEU A 124 8.82 4.68 4.57
C LEU A 124 9.78 3.49 4.59
N TYR A 125 10.99 3.65 4.05
CA TYR A 125 11.96 2.55 4.01
C TYR A 125 12.42 2.11 5.41
N LYS A 126 12.53 3.02 6.37
CA LYS A 126 12.79 2.64 7.78
C LYS A 126 11.67 1.77 8.36
N VAL A 127 10.42 2.10 8.08
CA VAL A 127 9.28 1.29 8.50
C VAL A 127 9.33 -0.10 7.85
N LEU A 128 9.52 -0.14 6.52
CA LEU A 128 9.59 -1.39 5.76
C LEU A 128 10.77 -2.27 6.21
N GLN A 129 11.93 -1.70 6.49
CA GLN A 129 13.08 -2.40 7.03
C GLN A 129 12.77 -3.07 8.36
N ARG A 130 12.07 -2.36 9.26
CA ARG A 130 11.65 -2.92 10.57
C ARG A 130 10.65 -4.07 10.39
N ILE A 131 9.71 -3.93 9.46
CA ILE A 131 8.73 -4.98 9.14
C ILE A 131 9.46 -6.21 8.58
N ALA A 132 10.33 -6.03 7.59
CA ALA A 132 11.07 -7.13 6.97
C ALA A 132 11.99 -7.84 7.98
N ALA A 133 12.61 -7.11 8.91
CA ALA A 133 13.43 -7.70 9.96
C ALA A 133 12.63 -8.56 10.94
N LYS A 134 11.41 -8.11 11.32
CA LYS A 134 10.56 -8.83 12.28
C LYS A 134 9.74 -9.94 11.63
N TYR A 135 9.32 -9.76 10.38
CA TYR A 135 8.42 -10.66 9.65
C TYR A 135 8.98 -11.08 8.28
N PRO A 136 10.18 -11.67 8.21
CA PRO A 136 10.91 -11.92 6.95
C PRO A 136 10.23 -12.92 6.00
N ARG A 137 9.20 -13.62 6.48
CA ARG A 137 8.47 -14.63 5.70
C ARG A 137 7.12 -14.16 5.18
N VAL A 138 6.74 -12.91 5.42
CA VAL A 138 5.47 -12.34 4.95
C VAL A 138 5.75 -11.50 3.72
N PRO A 139 5.44 -11.98 2.51
CA PRO A 139 5.60 -11.21 1.30
C PRO A 139 4.62 -10.03 1.26
N MET A 140 5.07 -8.96 0.61
CA MET A 140 4.28 -7.75 0.43
C MET A 140 4.28 -7.32 -1.03
N MET A 141 3.13 -6.88 -1.53
CA MET A 141 2.98 -6.21 -2.81
C MET A 141 2.92 -4.70 -2.61
N LEU A 142 3.69 -3.95 -3.40
CA LEU A 142 3.60 -2.49 -3.46
C LEU A 142 2.51 -2.06 -4.42
N CYS A 143 1.64 -1.17 -3.97
CA CYS A 143 0.66 -0.48 -4.80
C CYS A 143 0.62 1.02 -4.47
N SER A 144 0.30 1.83 -5.45
CA SER A 144 0.03 3.26 -5.30
C SER A 144 -0.73 3.74 -6.55
N GLY A 145 -2.00 3.32 -6.69
CA GLY A 145 -2.73 3.48 -7.94
C GLY A 145 -2.02 2.80 -9.12
N GLY A 146 -1.44 1.64 -8.89
CA GLY A 146 -0.49 0.95 -9.75
C GLY A 146 0.96 1.07 -9.28
N GLY A 147 1.90 1.08 -10.21
CA GLY A 147 3.36 1.07 -9.96
C GLY A 147 3.98 2.44 -9.71
N ALA A 148 3.20 3.47 -9.37
CA ALA A 148 3.67 4.86 -9.30
C ALA A 148 4.83 5.10 -8.32
N ARG A 149 5.03 4.24 -7.32
CA ARG A 149 6.11 4.34 -6.32
C ARG A 149 7.11 3.20 -6.39
N CYS A 150 7.07 2.39 -7.45
CA CYS A 150 8.02 1.31 -7.59
C CYS A 150 9.39 1.87 -7.97
N ASP A 151 10.40 1.55 -7.15
CA ASP A 151 11.82 1.79 -7.43
C ASP A 151 12.65 0.59 -6.95
N TYR A 152 13.95 0.59 -7.23
CA TYR A 152 14.82 -0.53 -6.88
C TYR A 152 15.03 -0.69 -5.36
N GLU A 153 14.96 0.38 -4.57
CA GLU A 153 15.05 0.27 -3.11
C GLU A 153 13.75 -0.35 -2.54
N ALA A 154 12.59 -0.02 -3.10
CA ALA A 154 11.32 -0.63 -2.72
C ALA A 154 11.34 -2.15 -2.93
N LEU A 155 11.96 -2.64 -4.01
CA LEU A 155 12.08 -4.08 -4.31
C LEU A 155 12.95 -4.87 -3.31
N ARG A 156 13.63 -4.21 -2.36
CA ARG A 156 14.27 -4.89 -1.22
C ARG A 156 13.27 -5.38 -0.19
N TYR A 157 12.08 -4.78 -0.15
CA TYR A 157 11.05 -5.02 0.85
C TYR A 157 9.79 -5.65 0.29
N PHE A 158 9.50 -5.34 -1.00
CA PHE A 158 8.34 -5.86 -1.70
C PHE A 158 8.75 -6.98 -2.66
N THR A 159 8.00 -8.07 -2.66
CA THR A 159 8.25 -9.20 -3.57
C THR A 159 7.78 -8.89 -4.99
N GLU A 160 6.73 -8.08 -5.10
CA GLU A 160 6.17 -7.62 -6.35
C GLU A 160 5.49 -6.25 -6.21
N PHE A 161 5.16 -5.67 -7.34
CA PHE A 161 4.37 -4.45 -7.39
C PHE A 161 3.19 -4.57 -8.36
N TRP A 162 2.14 -3.82 -8.08
CA TRP A 162 0.94 -3.72 -8.88
C TRP A 162 1.21 -2.77 -10.04
N CYS A 163 1.30 -3.27 -11.28
CA CYS A 163 1.72 -2.47 -12.43
C CYS A 163 0.75 -1.34 -12.76
N SER A 164 -0.55 -1.61 -12.74
CA SER A 164 -1.61 -0.66 -13.03
C SER A 164 -2.97 -1.23 -12.61
N ASP A 165 -3.90 -0.34 -12.25
CA ASP A 165 -5.32 -0.68 -12.06
C ASP A 165 -6.05 -0.86 -13.41
N ASP A 166 -5.45 -0.43 -14.51
CA ASP A 166 -6.00 -0.67 -15.82
C ASP A 166 -5.89 -2.14 -16.20
N THR A 167 -7.03 -2.77 -16.48
CA THR A 167 -7.16 -4.19 -16.80
C THR A 167 -7.52 -4.45 -18.25
N ASP A 168 -7.61 -3.41 -19.09
CA ASP A 168 -7.80 -3.59 -20.52
C ASP A 168 -6.60 -4.34 -21.10
N PRO A 169 -6.77 -5.51 -21.74
CA PRO A 169 -5.66 -6.32 -22.18
C PRO A 169 -4.81 -5.67 -23.25
N TYR A 170 -5.37 -4.78 -24.09
CA TYR A 170 -4.59 -4.03 -25.08
C TYR A 170 -3.69 -3.00 -24.41
N GLU A 171 -4.20 -2.25 -23.44
CA GLU A 171 -3.40 -1.31 -22.64
C GLU A 171 -2.33 -2.05 -21.80
N ARG A 172 -2.66 -3.23 -21.26
CA ARG A 172 -1.73 -4.05 -20.49
C ARG A 172 -0.52 -4.49 -21.27
N ILE A 173 -0.63 -4.74 -22.59
CA ILE A 173 0.53 -5.03 -23.44
C ILE A 173 1.56 -3.89 -23.34
N TYR A 174 1.13 -2.64 -23.50
CA TYR A 174 2.02 -1.49 -23.42
C TYR A 174 2.54 -1.24 -22.00
N ILE A 175 1.68 -1.36 -21.00
CA ILE A 175 2.04 -1.17 -19.59
C ILE A 175 3.12 -2.18 -19.18
N GLN A 176 2.90 -3.47 -19.42
CA GLN A 176 3.82 -4.53 -19.05
C GLN A 176 5.13 -4.46 -19.86
N TRP A 177 5.03 -4.24 -21.17
CA TRP A 177 6.21 -4.06 -22.02
C TRP A 177 7.06 -2.85 -21.58
N SER A 178 6.43 -1.72 -21.28
CA SER A 178 7.17 -0.53 -20.83
C SER A 178 7.87 -0.77 -19.51
N LEU A 179 7.17 -1.33 -18.53
CA LEU A 179 7.72 -1.61 -17.20
C LEU A 179 8.82 -2.68 -17.25
N SER A 180 8.73 -3.67 -18.15
CA SER A 180 9.74 -4.70 -18.31
C SER A 180 11.11 -4.19 -18.76
N LYS A 181 11.20 -2.94 -19.25
CA LYS A 181 12.48 -2.27 -19.56
C LYS A 181 13.26 -1.87 -18.30
N PHE A 182 12.56 -1.73 -17.18
CA PHE A 182 13.12 -1.25 -15.93
C PHE A 182 13.10 -2.31 -14.82
N PHE A 183 12.10 -3.21 -14.82
CA PHE A 183 11.88 -4.14 -13.73
C PHE A 183 11.81 -5.59 -14.21
N PRO A 184 12.28 -6.56 -13.40
CA PRO A 184 12.17 -7.97 -13.76
C PRO A 184 10.71 -8.41 -13.78
N LEU A 185 10.31 -9.21 -14.77
CA LEU A 185 8.93 -9.68 -14.94
C LEU A 185 8.37 -10.35 -13.68
N LYS A 186 9.19 -11.11 -12.96
CA LYS A 186 8.77 -11.77 -11.71
C LYS A 186 8.33 -10.83 -10.58
N ALA A 187 8.70 -9.55 -10.67
CA ALA A 187 8.29 -8.54 -9.70
C ALA A 187 7.02 -7.79 -10.15
N MET A 188 6.52 -8.07 -11.33
CA MET A 188 5.38 -7.39 -11.93
C MET A 188 4.11 -8.23 -11.74
N ALA A 189 3.20 -7.77 -10.88
CA ALA A 189 1.91 -8.42 -10.72
C ALA A 189 0.95 -8.05 -11.85
N SER A 190 0.31 -9.06 -12.41
CA SER A 190 -0.74 -8.91 -13.43
C SER A 190 -2.00 -9.61 -12.98
N HIS A 191 -3.15 -9.11 -13.43
CA HIS A 191 -4.44 -9.71 -13.11
C HIS A 191 -5.35 -9.75 -14.33
N VAL A 192 -6.24 -10.72 -14.31
CA VAL A 192 -7.28 -10.89 -15.33
C VAL A 192 -8.61 -10.53 -14.72
N THR A 193 -9.37 -9.67 -15.38
CA THR A 193 -10.70 -9.25 -14.94
C THR A 193 -11.75 -9.52 -16.02
N ASP A 194 -13.00 -9.49 -15.59
CA ASP A 194 -14.16 -9.60 -16.50
C ASP A 194 -14.83 -8.24 -16.79
N TRP A 195 -14.18 -7.14 -16.46
CA TRP A 195 -14.73 -5.80 -16.70
C TRP A 195 -14.80 -5.44 -18.18
N ASN A 196 -13.78 -5.82 -18.92
CA ASN A 196 -13.72 -5.60 -20.36
C ASN A 196 -13.98 -6.91 -21.09
N LYS A 197 -15.16 -7.02 -21.71
CA LYS A 197 -15.59 -8.18 -22.50
C LYS A 197 -15.27 -8.05 -24.00
N LYS A 198 -14.46 -7.08 -24.41
CA LYS A 198 -14.06 -6.88 -25.82
C LYS A 198 -13.18 -8.00 -26.37
N THR A 199 -12.53 -8.76 -25.47
CA THR A 199 -11.64 -9.86 -25.83
C THR A 199 -12.07 -11.14 -25.12
N ASP A 200 -11.66 -12.29 -25.67
CA ASP A 200 -11.88 -13.56 -24.99
C ASP A 200 -10.98 -13.73 -23.75
N LEU A 201 -11.32 -14.69 -22.93
CA LEU A 201 -10.59 -14.95 -21.69
C LEU A 201 -9.15 -15.42 -21.95
N LYS A 202 -8.96 -16.22 -23.01
CA LYS A 202 -7.64 -16.71 -23.38
C LYS A 202 -6.67 -15.57 -23.68
N PHE A 203 -7.08 -14.61 -24.51
CA PHE A 203 -6.26 -13.45 -24.83
C PHE A 203 -5.88 -12.65 -23.56
N ARG A 204 -6.86 -12.42 -22.67
CA ARG A 204 -6.60 -11.72 -21.39
C ARG A 204 -5.60 -12.46 -20.50
N ILE A 205 -5.68 -13.78 -20.46
CA ILE A 205 -4.76 -14.64 -19.72
C ILE A 205 -3.36 -14.58 -20.37
N ASP A 206 -3.26 -14.75 -21.68
CA ASP A 206 -1.99 -14.70 -22.41
C ASP A 206 -1.25 -13.38 -22.15
N VAL A 207 -1.96 -12.24 -22.23
CA VAL A 207 -1.38 -10.93 -21.92
C VAL A 207 -0.93 -10.83 -20.46
N ALA A 208 -1.66 -11.40 -19.51
CA ALA A 208 -1.29 -11.33 -18.10
C ALA A 208 -0.05 -12.17 -17.78
N PHE A 209 0.23 -13.22 -18.54
CA PHE A 209 1.44 -14.05 -18.40
C PHE A 209 2.67 -13.49 -19.14
N GLY A 210 2.52 -12.56 -20.07
CA GLY A 210 3.61 -11.91 -20.83
C GLY A 210 3.78 -12.49 -22.21
#